data_45ece131d3ee10b56464311efedd3605
#
_entry.id   45ece131d3ee10b56464311efedd3605
#
_cell.length_a   1.000
_cell.length_b   1.000
_cell.length_c   1.000
_cell.angle_alpha   90.00
_cell.angle_beta   90.00
_cell.angle_gamma   90.00
#
_symmetry.space_group_name_H-M   'P 1'
#
loop_
_entity.id
_entity.type
_entity.pdbx_description
1 polymer ?
#
loop_
_entity_poly.entity_id
_entity_poly.type
_entity_poly.pdbx_seq_one_letter_code
_entity_poly.pdbx_strand_id
1 'polypeptide(L)'
;MKERGPGGTPNQEFTDPEREQRRQQELLDGTNLLPELLKERMPALYSQEHERDPLVAVKYFDPVGSWTWYATEGSPVDEDGYMDTDKLKVDYLFFGLMVGFEPELGYFSLNELKTAKEGLRGLRALPIERDIHFRAQRLSEVKRRHHIS
;
A
#
# COMPACT_ATOMS: atom_id res chain seq x y z
N MET A 1 -32.70 -12.82 17.81
CA MET A 1 -32.28 -12.28 17.78
C MET A 1 -31.55 -12.13 17.80
N LYS A 2 -31.61 -12.10 17.37
CA LYS A 2 -31.09 -11.68 17.15
C LYS A 2 -30.31 -11.48 17.22
N GLU A 3 -30.51 -11.71 16.84
CA GLU A 3 -29.93 -11.24 16.69
C GLU A 3 -29.26 -10.93 16.48
N ARG A 4 -29.76 -11.27 16.30
CA ARG A 4 -29.18 -10.70 16.02
C ARG A 4 -28.59 -10.66 16.37
N GLY A 5 -28.89 -10.81 16.30
CA GLY A 5 -28.45 -10.42 16.35
C GLY A 5 -27.89 -10.58 16.31
N PRO A 6 -28.22 -10.79 16.23
CA PRO A 6 -27.69 -10.68 15.88
C PRO A 6 -27.04 -10.68 15.64
N GLY A 7 -27.06 -10.96 15.40
CA GLY A 7 -26.55 -10.56 14.82
C GLY A 7 -25.96 -10.49 14.34
N GLY A 8 -26.09 -10.85 14.03
CA GLY A 8 -25.75 -10.57 13.41
C GLY A 8 -25.00 -10.56 12.93
N THR A 9 -24.91 -10.66 12.21
CA THR A 9 -23.99 -10.36 11.55
C THR A 9 -23.34 -9.39 11.77
N PRO A 10 -22.81 -9.49 11.83
CA PRO A 10 -22.16 -8.49 12.17
C PRO A 10 -22.02 -7.38 11.54
N ASN A 11 -22.21 -6.88 11.58
CA ASN A 11 -21.80 -5.76 11.39
C ASN A 11 -21.84 -5.11 10.19
N GLN A 12 -21.92 -5.70 9.30
CA GLN A 12 -21.77 -5.08 8.05
C GLN A 12 -22.94 -4.32 7.61
N GLU A 13 -24.10 -4.74 7.95
CA GLU A 13 -25.25 -3.97 7.57
C GLU A 13 -25.45 -2.76 8.45
N PHE A 14 -24.64 -2.65 9.48
CA PHE A 14 -24.69 -1.53 10.39
C PHE A 14 -23.46 -0.68 10.28
N THR A 15 -23.09 -0.35 9.07
CA THR A 15 -21.96 0.54 8.85
C THR A 15 -22.32 1.92 9.41
N ASP A 16 -21.50 2.39 10.32
CA ASP A 16 -21.62 3.74 10.85
C ASP A 16 -21.33 4.72 9.72
N PRO A 17 -22.30 5.59 9.36
CA PRO A 17 -22.08 6.53 8.26
C PRO A 17 -20.88 7.45 8.49
N GLU A 18 -20.65 7.86 9.72
CA GLU A 18 -19.52 8.73 10.02
C GLU A 18 -18.19 7.99 9.83
N ARG A 19 -18.14 6.73 10.25
CA ARG A 19 -16.96 5.92 10.05
C ARG A 19 -16.69 5.72 8.57
N GLU A 20 -17.72 5.44 7.80
CA GLU A 20 -17.57 5.24 6.37
C GLU A 20 -17.09 6.51 5.68
N GLN A 21 -17.61 7.67 6.08
CA GLN A 21 -17.12 8.93 5.55
C GLN A 21 -15.65 9.16 5.87
N ARG A 22 -15.23 8.86 7.10
CA ARG A 22 -13.81 8.99 7.47
C ARG A 22 -12.93 8.09 6.61
N ARG A 23 -13.36 6.87 6.38
CA ARG A 23 -12.60 5.92 5.57
C ARG A 23 -12.44 6.43 4.13
N GLN A 24 -13.50 7.02 3.58
CA GLN A 24 -13.44 7.60 2.24
C GLN A 24 -12.53 8.82 2.21
N GLN A 25 -12.59 9.66 3.24
CA GLN A 25 -11.77 10.85 3.32
C GLN A 25 -10.29 10.52 3.47
N GLU A 26 -9.96 9.44 4.16
CA GLU A 26 -8.57 9.00 4.28
C GLU A 26 -7.94 8.70 2.93
N LEU A 27 -8.72 8.27 1.96
CA LEU A 27 -8.21 8.03 0.62
C LEU A 27 -7.75 9.31 -0.07
N LEU A 28 -8.24 10.47 0.36
CA LEU A 28 -7.87 11.75 -0.23
C LEU A 28 -6.66 12.40 0.46
N ASP A 29 -6.15 11.78 1.52
CA ASP A 29 -5.01 12.29 2.25
C ASP A 29 -3.75 11.52 1.85
N GLY A 30 -2.93 12.13 1.00
CA GLY A 30 -1.71 11.50 0.49
C GLY A 30 -0.64 11.27 1.55
N THR A 31 -0.75 11.91 2.72
CA THR A 31 0.20 11.66 3.81
C THR A 31 -0.12 10.38 4.55
N ASN A 32 -1.35 9.88 4.43
CA ASN A 32 -1.73 8.57 4.94
C ASN A 32 -1.33 7.53 3.90
N LEU A 33 -0.22 6.85 4.13
CA LEU A 33 0.35 5.94 3.14
C LEU A 33 -0.43 4.65 2.97
N LEU A 34 -1.18 4.23 3.99
CA LEU A 34 -1.92 2.97 3.92
C LEU A 34 -3.26 3.11 4.62
N PRO A 35 -4.20 3.84 4.00
CA PRO A 35 -5.53 3.97 4.59
C PRO A 35 -6.26 2.62 4.62
N GLU A 36 -7.21 2.51 5.52
CA GLU A 36 -7.91 1.26 5.79
C GLU A 36 -8.53 0.64 4.54
N LEU A 37 -9.18 1.45 3.71
CA LEU A 37 -9.80 0.95 2.48
C LEU A 37 -8.80 0.40 1.49
N LEU A 38 -7.63 1.03 1.38
CA LEU A 38 -6.57 0.53 0.51
C LEU A 38 -6.03 -0.79 1.04
N LYS A 39 -5.84 -0.87 2.35
CA LYS A 39 -5.35 -2.07 3.01
C LYS A 39 -6.28 -3.26 2.75
N GLU A 40 -7.59 -3.02 2.81
CA GLU A 40 -8.58 -4.06 2.56
C GLU A 40 -8.56 -4.56 1.12
N ARG A 41 -8.17 -3.71 0.18
CA ARG A 41 -8.14 -4.06 -1.25
C ARG A 41 -6.80 -4.65 -1.70
N MET A 42 -5.79 -4.56 -0.88
CA MET A 42 -4.44 -4.99 -1.24
C MET A 42 -4.38 -6.51 -1.34
N PRO A 43 -3.96 -7.06 -2.48
CA PRO A 43 -3.72 -8.51 -2.55
C PRO A 43 -2.62 -8.89 -1.56
N ALA A 44 -2.76 -10.03 -0.91
CA ALA A 44 -1.77 -10.50 0.05
C ALA A 44 -0.45 -10.83 -0.64
N LEU A 45 0.65 -10.73 0.12
CA LEU A 45 1.96 -11.13 -0.37
C LEU A 45 1.91 -12.55 -0.94
N TYR A 46 2.60 -12.74 -2.04
CA TYR A 46 2.71 -13.99 -2.77
C TYR A 46 1.44 -14.42 -3.48
N SER A 47 0.33 -13.70 -3.32
CA SER A 47 -0.92 -14.06 -3.99
C SER A 47 -0.86 -13.81 -5.50
N GLN A 48 0.07 -12.97 -5.96
CA GLN A 48 0.19 -12.60 -7.36
C GLN A 48 1.34 -13.30 -8.07
N GLU A 49 1.94 -14.32 -7.44
CA GLU A 49 3.11 -14.99 -8.01
C GLU A 49 2.87 -15.59 -9.40
N HIS A 50 1.66 -16.06 -9.64
CA HIS A 50 1.33 -16.70 -10.92
C HIS A 50 0.70 -15.72 -11.90
N GLU A 51 0.54 -14.48 -11.53
CA GLU A 51 -0.03 -13.47 -12.42
C GLU A 51 1.08 -12.83 -13.22
N ARG A 52 1.01 -12.95 -14.54
CA ARG A 52 2.05 -12.40 -15.42
C ARG A 52 2.09 -10.88 -15.40
N ASP A 53 0.92 -10.28 -15.28
CA ASP A 53 0.80 -8.83 -15.38
C ASP A 53 -0.15 -8.35 -14.29
N PRO A 54 0.33 -8.33 -13.03
CA PRO A 54 -0.53 -7.99 -11.90
C PRO A 54 -0.97 -6.54 -11.94
N LEU A 55 -2.09 -6.27 -11.27
CA LEU A 55 -2.55 -4.91 -11.07
C LEU A 55 -1.67 -4.24 -10.01
N VAL A 56 -1.28 -3.02 -10.30
CA VAL A 56 -0.62 -2.16 -9.31
C VAL A 56 -1.73 -1.49 -8.51
N ALA A 57 -1.71 -1.70 -7.21
CA ALA A 57 -2.77 -1.23 -6.32
C ALA A 57 -2.52 0.17 -5.80
N VAL A 58 -1.26 0.58 -5.66
CA VAL A 58 -0.92 1.87 -5.05
C VAL A 58 0.42 2.37 -5.59
N LYS A 59 0.54 3.69 -5.64
CA LYS A 59 1.76 4.38 -6.04
C LYS A 59 2.20 5.30 -4.92
N TYR A 60 3.47 5.22 -4.56
CA TYR A 60 4.12 6.17 -3.64
C TYR A 60 5.18 6.94 -4.39
N PHE A 61 5.44 8.15 -3.97
CA PHE A 61 6.43 8.97 -4.64
C PHE A 61 7.13 9.93 -3.70
N ASP A 62 8.31 10.34 -4.11
CA ASP A 62 9.11 11.34 -3.43
C ASP A 62 8.74 12.71 -4.00
N PRO A 63 8.13 13.61 -3.21
CA PRO A 63 7.65 14.89 -3.76
C PRO A 63 8.77 15.83 -4.25
N VAL A 64 10.01 15.61 -3.82
CA VAL A 64 11.13 16.48 -4.25
C VAL A 64 12.19 15.72 -5.02
N GLY A 65 12.01 14.43 -5.22
CA GLY A 65 12.95 13.60 -5.96
C GLY A 65 12.24 12.83 -7.04
N SER A 66 12.93 11.84 -7.59
CA SER A 66 12.39 11.06 -8.69
C SER A 66 12.01 9.63 -8.32
N TRP A 67 12.19 9.25 -7.06
CA TRP A 67 11.87 7.89 -6.65
C TRP A 67 10.37 7.65 -6.60
N THR A 68 9.96 6.50 -7.10
CA THR A 68 8.57 6.08 -7.15
C THR A 68 8.48 4.60 -6.82
N TRP A 69 7.45 4.22 -6.08
CA TRP A 69 7.20 2.82 -5.70
C TRP A 69 5.79 2.44 -6.10
N TYR A 70 5.66 1.26 -6.70
CA TYR A 70 4.37 0.73 -7.15
C TYR A 70 4.18 -0.64 -6.54
N ALA A 71 3.16 -0.80 -5.70
CA ALA A 71 2.93 -2.08 -5.03
C ALA A 71 1.84 -2.88 -5.72
N THR A 72 2.10 -4.16 -5.95
CA THR A 72 1.13 -5.08 -6.50
C THR A 72 0.51 -5.95 -5.42
N GLU A 73 1.18 -6.09 -4.29
CA GLU A 73 0.70 -6.89 -3.17
C GLU A 73 1.36 -6.43 -1.88
N GLY A 74 0.77 -6.80 -0.75
CA GLY A 74 1.33 -6.47 0.54
C GLY A 74 0.59 -7.16 1.66
N SER A 75 1.26 -7.33 2.80
CA SER A 75 0.68 -7.95 4.00
C SER A 75 1.34 -7.42 5.26
N PRO A 76 0.61 -7.44 6.39
CA PRO A 76 1.23 -7.16 7.67
C PRO A 76 2.29 -8.21 7.98
N VAL A 77 3.40 -7.79 8.56
CA VAL A 77 4.51 -8.67 8.90
C VAL A 77 5.01 -8.38 10.31
N ASP A 78 5.65 -9.38 10.92
CA ASP A 78 6.27 -9.23 12.22
C ASP A 78 7.65 -8.55 12.08
N GLU A 79 8.38 -8.45 13.18
CA GLU A 79 9.68 -7.79 13.22
C GLU A 79 10.73 -8.45 12.32
N ASP A 80 10.52 -9.72 12.00
CA ASP A 80 11.43 -10.47 11.12
C ASP A 80 10.97 -10.46 9.66
N GLY A 81 9.84 -9.81 9.37
CA GLY A 81 9.34 -9.71 8.00
C GLY A 81 8.45 -10.87 7.58
N TYR A 82 7.97 -11.67 8.52
CA TYR A 82 7.10 -12.81 8.22
C TYR A 82 5.64 -12.51 8.51
N MET A 83 4.76 -13.00 7.65
CA MET A 83 3.33 -12.77 7.82
C MET A 83 2.59 -13.89 8.56
N ASP A 84 3.08 -15.12 8.46
CA ASP A 84 2.44 -16.29 9.05
C ASP A 84 3.09 -16.68 10.37
N THR A 85 2.96 -15.83 11.38
CA THR A 85 3.55 -16.08 12.69
C THR A 85 2.61 -15.64 13.79
N ASP A 86 2.88 -16.09 15.01
CA ASP A 86 2.16 -15.66 16.19
C ASP A 86 2.67 -14.33 16.75
N LYS A 87 3.74 -13.81 16.17
CA LYS A 87 4.34 -12.56 16.63
C LYS A 87 3.49 -11.37 16.24
N LEU A 88 3.62 -10.29 17.00
CA LEU A 88 2.93 -9.04 16.73
C LEU A 88 3.35 -8.51 15.35
N LYS A 89 2.38 -8.04 14.60
CA LYS A 89 2.64 -7.41 13.29
C LYS A 89 3.03 -5.95 13.54
N VAL A 90 4.23 -5.59 13.14
CA VAL A 90 4.81 -4.27 13.43
C VAL A 90 5.12 -3.46 12.17
N ASP A 91 4.94 -4.04 11.00
CA ASP A 91 5.22 -3.37 9.73
C ASP A 91 4.27 -3.94 8.68
N TYR A 92 4.35 -3.38 7.48
CA TYR A 92 3.59 -3.86 6.33
C TYR A 92 4.57 -3.98 5.17
N LEU A 93 4.67 -5.17 4.61
CA LEU A 93 5.64 -5.44 3.55
C LEU A 93 4.93 -5.49 2.20
N PHE A 94 5.46 -4.73 1.25
CA PHE A 94 4.95 -4.69 -0.12
C PHE A 94 5.90 -5.41 -1.06
N PHE A 95 5.36 -5.87 -2.17
CA PHE A 95 6.15 -6.27 -3.32
C PHE A 95 5.70 -5.48 -4.53
N GLY A 96 6.64 -5.01 -5.33
CA GLY A 96 6.30 -4.27 -6.53
C GLY A 96 7.50 -3.70 -7.25
N LEU A 97 7.25 -2.66 -8.03
CA LEU A 97 8.25 -2.01 -8.86
C LEU A 97 8.76 -0.76 -8.15
N MET A 98 10.07 -0.66 -8.02
CA MET A 98 10.73 0.52 -7.46
C MET A 98 11.48 1.21 -8.60
N VAL A 99 11.17 2.47 -8.84
CA VAL A 99 11.81 3.25 -9.90
C VAL A 99 12.67 4.31 -9.22
N GLY A 100 13.95 4.00 -9.06
CA GLY A 100 14.94 4.90 -8.48
C GLY A 100 16.01 5.19 -9.50
N PHE A 101 17.26 4.85 -9.19
CA PHE A 101 18.33 4.97 -10.17
C PHE A 101 18.11 4.03 -11.33
N GLU A 102 17.63 2.82 -11.02
CA GLU A 102 17.24 1.85 -12.03
C GLU A 102 15.94 1.21 -11.57
N PRO A 103 15.10 0.78 -12.52
CA PRO A 103 13.87 0.09 -12.14
C PRO A 103 14.17 -1.32 -11.68
N GLU A 104 13.54 -1.73 -10.58
CA GLU A 104 13.67 -3.12 -10.13
C GLU A 104 12.41 -3.58 -9.40
N LEU A 105 12.14 -4.86 -9.52
CA LEU A 105 11.08 -5.50 -8.74
C LEU A 105 11.67 -5.99 -7.43
N GLY A 106 10.95 -5.77 -6.35
CA GLY A 106 11.45 -6.19 -5.05
C GLY A 106 10.51 -5.82 -3.94
N TYR A 107 11.01 -5.97 -2.73
CA TYR A 107 10.25 -5.73 -1.51
C TYR A 107 10.60 -4.37 -0.92
N PHE A 108 9.59 -3.71 -0.36
CA PHE A 108 9.80 -2.49 0.40
C PHE A 108 8.72 -2.43 1.48
N SER A 109 9.00 -1.76 2.58
CA SER A 109 8.09 -1.77 3.71
C SER A 109 7.50 -0.39 3.97
N LEU A 110 6.38 -0.39 4.67
CA LEU A 110 5.72 0.85 5.08
C LEU A 110 6.64 1.67 5.98
N ASN A 111 7.34 1.02 6.91
CA ASN A 111 8.26 1.73 7.79
C ASN A 111 9.42 2.36 7.01
N GLU A 112 9.93 1.68 5.99
CA GLU A 112 10.96 2.26 5.12
C GLU A 112 10.44 3.52 4.42
N LEU A 113 9.22 3.47 3.91
CA LEU A 113 8.65 4.65 3.25
C LEU A 113 8.47 5.81 4.22
N LYS A 114 8.05 5.51 5.45
CA LYS A 114 7.82 6.54 6.46
C LYS A 114 9.10 7.24 6.89
N THR A 115 10.22 6.53 6.83
CA THR A 115 11.52 7.08 7.26
C THR A 115 12.43 7.46 6.09
N ALA A 116 12.00 7.24 4.86
CA ALA A 116 12.83 7.45 3.67
C ALA A 116 13.40 8.85 3.56
N LYS A 117 12.67 9.86 4.05
CA LYS A 117 13.13 11.23 3.98
C LYS A 117 14.51 11.43 4.64
N GLU A 118 14.80 10.65 5.67
CA GLU A 118 16.07 10.78 6.38
C GLU A 118 17.21 10.12 5.65
N GLY A 119 16.93 9.00 4.99
CA GLY A 119 17.96 8.23 4.32
C GLY A 119 18.19 8.62 2.88
N LEU A 120 17.15 9.06 2.18
CA LEU A 120 17.25 9.31 0.75
C LEU A 120 17.59 10.74 0.38
N ARG A 121 17.21 11.72 1.16
CA ARG A 121 17.24 13.10 0.71
C ARG A 121 17.89 14.07 1.67
N GLY A 122 18.28 13.62 2.82
CA GLY A 122 18.98 14.45 3.78
C GLY A 122 18.12 15.56 4.38
N LEU A 123 18.75 16.70 4.62
CA LEU A 123 18.16 17.75 5.45
C LEU A 123 16.92 18.42 4.87
N ARG A 124 16.75 18.37 3.57
CA ARG A 124 15.63 19.05 2.92
C ARG A 124 14.54 18.11 2.50
N ALA A 125 14.58 16.89 3.03
CA ALA A 125 13.66 15.84 2.63
C ALA A 125 12.22 16.15 3.07
N LEU A 126 11.30 15.88 2.16
CA LEU A 126 9.88 15.83 2.48
C LEU A 126 9.48 14.38 2.61
N PRO A 127 8.43 14.09 3.39
CA PRO A 127 7.95 12.71 3.51
C PRO A 127 7.52 12.15 2.17
N ILE A 128 7.67 10.85 2.01
CA ILE A 128 7.08 10.14 0.87
C ILE A 128 5.57 10.29 0.96
N GLU A 129 4.92 10.42 -0.17
CA GLU A 129 3.46 10.55 -0.24
C GLU A 129 2.87 9.46 -1.11
N ARG A 130 1.59 9.20 -0.88
CA ARG A 130 0.80 8.32 -1.73
C ARG A 130 0.12 9.18 -2.79
N ASP A 131 0.17 8.72 -4.03
CA ASP A 131 -0.49 9.42 -5.13
C ASP A 131 -1.99 9.16 -5.08
N ILE A 132 -2.75 10.15 -4.62
CA ILE A 132 -4.20 10.01 -4.44
C ILE A 132 -4.96 9.97 -5.77
N HIS A 133 -4.30 10.31 -6.85
CA HIS A 133 -4.89 10.27 -8.19
C HIS A 133 -4.56 9.00 -8.96
N PHE A 134 -3.74 8.15 -8.38
CA PHE A 134 -3.36 6.90 -9.02
C PHE A 134 -4.52 5.92 -9.02
N ARG A 135 -4.80 5.31 -10.16
CA ARG A 135 -5.80 4.28 -10.30
C ARG A 135 -5.12 2.95 -10.59
N ALA A 136 -5.68 1.89 -10.03
CA ALA A 136 -5.15 0.54 -10.24
C ALA A 136 -5.04 0.27 -11.75
N GLN A 137 -3.88 -0.21 -12.16
CA GLN A 137 -3.59 -0.49 -13.57
C GLN A 137 -2.56 -1.60 -13.64
N ARG A 138 -2.46 -2.22 -14.79
CA ARG A 138 -1.52 -3.32 -14.98
C ARG A 138 -0.08 -2.84 -14.86
N LEU A 139 0.77 -3.71 -14.32
CA LEU A 139 2.19 -3.42 -14.19
C LEU A 139 2.82 -3.06 -15.54
N SER A 140 2.40 -3.72 -16.60
CA SER A 140 2.90 -3.44 -17.95
C SER A 140 2.61 -2.01 -18.38
N GLU A 141 1.46 -1.46 -17.99
CA GLU A 141 1.12 -0.08 -18.29
C GLU A 141 2.01 0.91 -17.54
N VAL A 142 2.27 0.61 -16.28
CA VAL A 142 3.17 1.42 -15.46
C VAL A 142 4.58 1.40 -16.07
N LYS A 143 5.06 0.21 -16.43
CA LYS A 143 6.37 0.08 -17.06
C LYS A 143 6.47 0.89 -18.34
N ARG A 144 5.41 0.86 -19.15
CA ARG A 144 5.39 1.61 -20.42
C ARG A 144 5.56 3.10 -20.19
N ARG A 145 4.92 3.64 -19.15
CA ARG A 145 5.05 5.07 -18.84
C ARG A 145 6.45 5.47 -18.45
N HIS A 146 7.19 4.54 -17.86
CA HIS A 146 8.57 4.80 -17.46
C HIS A 146 9.57 4.32 -18.52
N HIS A 147 9.08 3.89 -19.67
CA HIS A 147 9.92 3.38 -20.76
C HIS A 147 10.75 2.16 -20.32
N ILE A 148 10.14 1.30 -19.53
CA ILE A 148 10.74 0.06 -19.02
C ILE A 148 10.20 -1.10 -19.83
N SER A 149 11.07 -1.97 -20.29
CA SER A 149 10.63 -3.18 -21.04
C SER A 149 10.26 -4.34 -20.14
#